data_2070d76f8d61f5567ab6316918777c12
#
_entry.id   2070d76f8d61f5567ab6316918777c12
#
_cell.length_a   1.000
_cell.length_b   1.000
_cell.length_c   1.000
_cell.angle_alpha   90.00
_cell.angle_beta   90.00
_cell.angle_gamma   90.00
#
_symmetry.space_group_name_H-M   'P 1'
#
loop_
_entity.id
_entity.type
_entity.pdbx_description
1 polymer ?
#
loop_
_entity_poly.entity_id
_entity_poly.type
_entity_poly.pdbx_seq_one_letter_code
_entity_poly.pdbx_strand_id
1 'polypeptide(L)'
;DAKIMIKNETQGTIAIPYKYINTVRKGMTVSIELEGVDRERYGMTNGSIVSIRRRPKRTTEGNVFIGEVRINDSKYKIISGMTGSACILADNGSVLQQIMRHTISYL
;
A
#
# COMPACT_ATOMS: atom_id res chain seq x y z
N ASP A 1 8.93 2.91 -1.28
CA ASP A 1 7.53 2.65 -1.58
C ASP A 1 7.18 1.19 -1.37
N ALA A 2 6.00 0.92 -0.89
CA ALA A 2 5.50 -0.43 -0.76
C ALA A 2 4.71 -0.80 -2.01
N LYS A 3 4.73 -2.08 -2.36
CA LYS A 3 3.95 -2.56 -3.48
C LYS A 3 2.52 -2.84 -3.02
N ILE A 4 1.55 -2.38 -3.82
CA ILE A 4 0.14 -2.62 -3.56
C ILE A 4 -0.45 -3.41 -4.71
N MET A 5 -1.34 -4.35 -4.39
CA MET A 5 -2.11 -5.08 -5.38
C MET A 5 -3.59 -4.87 -5.12
N ILE A 6 -4.31 -4.51 -6.15
CA ILE A 6 -5.75 -4.23 -6.07
C ILE A 6 -6.54 -5.52 -6.11
N LYS A 7 -7.41 -5.69 -5.12
CA LYS A 7 -8.30 -6.84 -5.02
C LYS A 7 -9.63 -6.57 -5.72
N ASN A 8 -10.18 -5.39 -5.48
CA ASN A 8 -11.39 -4.92 -6.15
C ASN A 8 -11.43 -3.39 -6.09
N GLU A 9 -12.56 -2.78 -6.48
CA GLU A 9 -12.68 -1.31 -6.58
C GLU A 9 -12.40 -0.58 -5.26
N THR A 10 -12.58 -1.24 -4.12
CA THR A 10 -12.47 -0.60 -2.81
C THR A 10 -11.42 -1.22 -1.92
N GLN A 11 -10.75 -2.27 -2.36
CA GLN A 11 -9.80 -3.01 -1.52
C GLN A 11 -8.53 -3.35 -2.25
N GLY A 12 -7.44 -3.29 -1.52
CA GLY A 12 -6.15 -3.74 -1.99
C GLY A 12 -5.34 -4.34 -0.87
N THR A 13 -4.21 -4.93 -1.21
CA THR A 13 -3.27 -5.46 -0.24
C THR A 13 -1.93 -4.81 -0.44
N ILE A 14 -1.24 -4.57 0.67
CA ILE A 14 0.07 -3.93 0.67
C ILE A 14 1.06 -4.83 1.39
N ALA A 15 2.27 -4.92 0.86
CA ALA A 15 3.35 -5.69 1.48
C ALA A 15 4.19 -4.78 2.36
N ILE A 16 4.19 -5.04 3.65
CA ILE A 16 4.92 -4.25 4.63
C ILE A 16 6.18 -5.01 5.03
N PRO A 17 7.38 -4.46 4.77
CA PRO A 17 8.61 -5.13 5.16
C PRO A 17 8.63 -5.43 6.66
N TYR A 18 9.15 -6.60 7.02
CA TYR A 18 9.15 -7.08 8.40
C TYR A 18 9.72 -6.03 9.37
N LYS A 19 10.81 -5.40 9.00
CA LYS A 19 11.49 -4.45 9.89
C LYS A 19 10.68 -3.21 10.22
N TYR A 20 9.60 -2.96 9.49
CA TYR A 20 8.78 -1.76 9.69
C TYR A 20 7.44 -2.04 10.35
N ILE A 21 7.17 -3.29 10.71
CA ILE A 21 5.85 -3.67 11.22
C ILE A 21 5.46 -2.94 12.51
N ASN A 22 6.45 -2.58 13.33
CA ASN A 22 6.17 -1.88 14.58
C ASN A 22 5.81 -0.40 14.38
N THR A 23 6.08 0.13 13.19
CA THR A 23 5.80 1.53 12.87
C THR A 23 4.44 1.69 12.20
N VAL A 24 4.02 0.68 11.45
CA VAL A 24 2.79 0.73 10.67
C VAL A 24 1.62 0.28 11.53
N ARG A 25 0.52 1.04 11.49
CA ARG A 25 -0.65 0.77 12.31
C ARG A 25 -1.93 0.84 11.51
N LYS A 26 -2.92 0.10 11.98
CA LYS A 26 -4.29 0.19 11.48
C LYS A 26 -4.78 1.63 11.57
N GLY A 27 -5.43 2.11 10.53
CA GLY A 27 -5.96 3.46 10.45
C GLY A 27 -5.05 4.46 9.75
N MET A 28 -3.78 4.11 9.52
CA MET A 28 -2.87 5.01 8.82
C MET A 28 -3.32 5.23 7.37
N THR A 29 -3.14 6.46 6.90
CA THR A 29 -3.45 6.83 5.53
C THR A 29 -2.39 6.31 4.59
N VAL A 30 -2.82 5.87 3.42
CA VAL A 30 -1.96 5.35 2.37
C VAL A 30 -2.17 6.18 1.12
N SER A 31 -1.09 6.65 0.52
CA SER A 31 -1.13 7.35 -0.76
C SER A 31 -0.69 6.37 -1.84
N ILE A 32 -1.51 6.17 -2.86
CA ILE A 32 -1.37 5.08 -3.83
C ILE A 32 -1.16 5.63 -5.23
N GLU A 33 -0.16 5.08 -5.92
CA GLU A 33 0.08 5.35 -7.33
C GLU A 33 0.00 4.02 -8.08
N LEU A 34 -1.00 3.87 -8.94
CA LEU A 34 -1.22 2.63 -9.70
C LEU A 34 -0.51 2.68 -11.03
N GLU A 35 0.03 1.55 -11.46
CA GLU A 35 0.66 1.42 -12.76
C GLU A 35 -0.36 1.61 -13.87
N GLY A 36 0.03 2.34 -14.92
CA GLY A 36 -0.84 2.60 -16.05
C GLY A 36 -1.79 3.76 -15.87
N VAL A 37 -1.75 4.42 -14.73
CA VAL A 37 -2.59 5.57 -14.45
C VAL A 37 -1.73 6.84 -14.49
N ASP A 38 -2.19 7.83 -15.26
CA ASP A 38 -1.47 9.09 -15.39
C ASP A 38 -1.61 9.92 -14.11
N ARG A 39 -0.52 9.99 -13.37
CA ARG A 39 -0.46 10.72 -12.12
C ARG A 39 -0.72 12.22 -12.30
N GLU A 40 -0.23 12.80 -13.39
CA GLU A 40 -0.40 14.21 -13.63
C GLU A 40 -1.87 14.56 -13.89
N ARG A 41 -2.59 13.65 -14.52
CA ARG A 41 -3.99 13.86 -14.85
C ARG A 41 -4.93 13.55 -13.69
N TYR A 42 -4.66 12.45 -12.97
CA TYR A 42 -5.59 11.93 -11.96
C TYR A 42 -5.10 12.11 -10.53
N GLY A 43 -3.81 12.42 -10.34
CA GLY A 43 -3.23 12.53 -9.01
C GLY A 43 -3.04 11.17 -8.35
N MET A 44 -2.86 11.23 -7.04
CA MET A 44 -2.71 10.02 -6.22
C MET A 44 -4.06 9.58 -5.70
N THR A 45 -4.20 8.28 -5.51
CA THR A 45 -5.39 7.71 -4.87
C THR A 45 -5.07 7.48 -3.39
N ASN A 46 -6.01 7.75 -2.52
CA ASN A 46 -5.83 7.60 -1.09
C ASN A 46 -6.60 6.42 -0.55
N GLY A 47 -6.08 5.86 0.51
CA GLY A 47 -6.73 4.78 1.22
C GLY A 47 -6.31 4.77 2.67
N SER A 48 -6.75 3.75 3.39
CA SER A 48 -6.36 3.56 4.79
C SER A 48 -6.13 2.09 5.07
N ILE A 49 -5.23 1.81 6.02
CA ILE A 49 -4.96 0.44 6.45
C ILE A 49 -6.08 0.04 7.41
N VAL A 50 -6.82 -1.02 7.06
CA VAL A 50 -7.94 -1.49 7.88
C VAL A 50 -7.57 -2.71 8.71
N SER A 51 -6.57 -3.47 8.30
CA SER A 51 -6.07 -4.59 9.09
C SER A 51 -4.69 -4.99 8.62
N ILE A 52 -3.96 -5.69 9.48
CA ILE A 52 -2.65 -6.24 9.16
C ILE A 52 -2.68 -7.69 9.58
N ARG A 53 -2.36 -8.61 8.66
CA ARG A 53 -2.35 -10.04 8.97
C ARG A 53 -1.21 -10.33 9.94
N ARG A 54 -1.47 -11.17 10.92
CA ARG A 54 -0.52 -11.46 11.99
C ARG A 54 0.66 -12.31 11.56
N ARG A 55 0.48 -13.13 10.53
CA ARG A 55 1.56 -14.04 10.06
C ARG A 55 2.33 -13.38 8.93
N PRO A 56 3.64 -13.29 9.05
CA PRO A 56 4.43 -12.78 7.93
C PRO A 56 4.41 -13.76 6.77
N LYS A 57 4.51 -13.21 5.57
CA LYS A 57 4.64 -13.99 4.35
C LYS A 57 6.09 -13.94 3.89
N ARG A 58 6.64 -15.10 3.55
CA ARG A 58 8.00 -15.17 3.02
C ARG A 58 7.99 -14.81 1.54
N THR A 59 8.91 -13.94 1.15
CA THR A 59 9.13 -13.56 -0.26
C THR A 59 10.59 -13.73 -0.59
N THR A 60 10.92 -13.60 -1.87
CA THR A 60 12.32 -13.67 -2.34
C THR A 60 13.18 -12.54 -1.75
N GLU A 61 12.56 -11.45 -1.33
CA GLU A 61 13.25 -10.30 -0.78
C GLU A 61 13.18 -10.22 0.73
N GLY A 62 12.63 -11.24 1.37
CA GLY A 62 12.50 -11.31 2.81
C GLY A 62 11.06 -11.50 3.25
N ASN A 63 10.84 -11.43 4.57
CA ASN A 63 9.50 -11.57 5.12
C ASN A 63 8.76 -10.24 5.05
N VAL A 64 7.47 -10.33 4.72
CA VAL A 64 6.58 -9.17 4.70
C VAL A 64 5.32 -9.48 5.47
N PHE A 65 4.67 -8.46 5.99
CA PHE A 65 3.32 -8.56 6.52
C PHE A 65 2.35 -8.02 5.50
N ILE A 66 1.21 -8.67 5.36
CA ILE A 66 0.20 -8.24 4.40
C ILE A 66 -0.79 -7.34 5.13
N GLY A 67 -0.91 -6.10 4.66
CA GLY A 67 -1.90 -5.15 5.15
C GLY A 67 -3.08 -5.10 4.19
N GLU A 68 -4.28 -5.03 4.75
CA GLU A 68 -5.49 -4.79 3.96
C GLU A 68 -5.73 -3.30 3.90
N VAL A 69 -5.96 -2.78 2.70
CA VAL A 69 -6.15 -1.36 2.46
C VAL A 69 -7.54 -1.12 1.91
N ARG A 70 -8.26 -0.18 2.50
CA ARG A 70 -9.50 0.31 1.93
C ARG A 70 -9.17 1.51 1.06
N ILE A 71 -9.66 1.51 -0.17
CA ILE A 71 -9.40 2.57 -1.13
C ILE A 71 -10.57 3.54 -1.11
N ASN A 72 -10.26 4.83 -0.98
CA ASN A 72 -11.25 5.90 -1.03
C ASN A 72 -11.63 6.19 -2.49
N ASP A 73 -12.53 7.13 -2.70
CA ASP A 73 -12.98 7.50 -4.03
C ASP A 73 -11.81 7.82 -4.95
N SER A 74 -11.87 7.29 -6.15
CA SER A 74 -10.88 7.60 -7.18
C SER A 74 -11.56 8.25 -8.38
N LYS A 75 -10.77 8.99 -9.16
CA LYS A 75 -11.26 9.67 -10.36
C LYS A 75 -11.20 8.77 -11.59
N TYR A 76 -10.78 7.54 -11.43
CA TYR A 76 -10.64 6.60 -12.53
C TYR A 76 -11.10 5.21 -12.04
N LYS A 77 -11.34 4.32 -13.01
CA LYS A 77 -11.81 2.98 -12.68
C LYS A 77 -10.67 2.13 -12.14
N ILE A 78 -10.87 1.52 -10.99
CA ILE A 78 -9.92 0.61 -10.37
C ILE A 78 -10.39 -0.83 -10.64
N ILE A 79 -9.48 -1.64 -11.15
CA ILE A 79 -9.78 -3.00 -11.59
C ILE A 79 -8.93 -3.98 -10.79
N SER A 80 -9.53 -5.13 -10.47
CA SER A 80 -8.83 -6.23 -9.82
C SER A 80 -7.58 -6.61 -10.60
N GLY A 81 -6.49 -6.82 -9.89
CA GLY A 81 -5.21 -7.20 -10.49
C GLY A 81 -4.27 -6.03 -10.80
N MET A 82 -4.74 -4.80 -10.70
CA MET A 82 -3.84 -3.66 -10.84
C MET A 82 -2.80 -3.65 -9.73
N THR A 83 -1.59 -3.22 -10.08
CA THR A 83 -0.49 -3.10 -9.12
C THR A 83 0.05 -1.69 -9.12
N GLY A 84 0.82 -1.36 -8.10
CA GLY A 84 1.40 -0.04 -7.99
C GLY A 84 2.30 0.06 -6.78
N SER A 85 2.56 1.28 -6.38
CA SER A 85 3.33 1.57 -5.17
C SER A 85 2.52 2.44 -4.24
N ALA A 86 2.84 2.38 -2.96
CA ALA A 86 2.10 3.10 -1.94
C ALA A 86 3.05 3.66 -0.89
N CYS A 87 2.72 4.83 -0.39
CA CYS A 87 3.41 5.47 0.72
C CYS A 87 2.46 5.52 1.91
N ILE A 88 2.95 5.13 3.07
CA ILE A 88 2.17 5.19 4.30
C ILE A 88 2.50 6.49 5.02
N LEU A 89 1.47 7.20 5.44
CA LEU A 89 1.61 8.48 6.12
C LEU A 89 1.45 8.29 7.63
N ALA A 90 2.34 8.93 8.38
CA ALA A 90 2.23 8.93 9.85
C ALA A 90 1.06 9.81 10.28
N ASP A 91 0.61 9.65 11.53
CA ASP A 91 -0.54 10.36 12.07
C ASP A 91 -0.38 11.87 12.02
N ASN A 92 0.86 12.37 12.11
CA ASN A 92 1.15 13.80 12.05
C ASN A 92 1.28 14.32 10.62
N GLY A 93 0.94 13.51 9.62
CA GLY A 93 1.05 13.89 8.22
C GLY A 93 2.41 13.65 7.59
N SER A 94 3.40 13.23 8.37
CA SER A 94 4.73 12.91 7.84
C SER A 94 4.67 11.67 6.98
N VAL A 95 5.43 11.68 5.89
CA VAL A 95 5.51 10.51 5.01
C VAL A 95 6.53 9.52 5.58
N LEU A 96 6.14 8.27 5.71
CA LEU A 96 7.03 7.19 6.14
C LEU A 96 7.80 6.60 4.95
N GLN A 97 8.15 7.45 3.99
CA GLN A 97 8.84 7.02 2.77
C GLN A 97 10.15 6.33 3.04
N GLN A 98 10.88 6.81 4.02
CA GLN A 98 12.17 6.20 4.36
C GLN A 98 12.00 4.76 4.81
N ILE A 99 10.85 4.44 5.42
CA ILE A 99 10.52 3.11 5.89
C ILE A 99 10.05 2.23 4.74
N MET A 100 9.33 2.81 3.77
CA MET A 100 8.70 2.08 2.68
C MET A 100 9.46 2.23 1.36
N ARG A 101 10.75 2.43 1.42
CA ARG A 101 11.58 2.72 0.24
C ARG A 101 11.78 1.56 -0.69
N HIS A 102 11.77 0.36 -0.15
CA HIS A 102 12.04 -0.83 -0.93
C HIS A 102 10.78 -1.35 -1.57
N THR A 103 10.81 -1.52 -2.88
CA THR A 103 9.73 -2.19 -3.57
C THR A 103 9.86 -3.68 -3.34
N ILE A 104 8.81 -4.29 -2.82
CA ILE A 104 8.81 -5.72 -2.53
C ILE A 104 7.86 -6.41 -3.47
N SER A 105 8.37 -7.41 -4.18
CA SER A 105 7.55 -8.23 -5.05
C SER A 105 7.21 -9.52 -4.31
N TYR A 106 5.94 -9.70 -3.99
CA TYR A 106 5.49 -10.90 -3.28
C TYR A 106 4.49 -11.72 -4.09
N LEU A 107 4.31 -11.34 -5.33
CA LEU A 107 3.36 -12.02 -6.23
C LEU A 107 3.88 -13.33 -6.76
#